data_76ba4d4b856441198c91f4e057f1861d
#
_entry.id   76ba4d4b856441198c91f4e057f1861d
#
_cell.length_a   1.000
_cell.length_b   1.000
_cell.length_c   1.000
_cell.angle_alpha   90.00
_cell.angle_beta   90.00
_cell.angle_gamma   90.00
#
_symmetry.space_group_name_H-M   'P 1'
#
loop_
_entity.id
_entity.type
_entity.pdbx_description
1 polymer ?
#
loop_
_entity_poly.entity_id
_entity_poly.type
_entity_poly.pdbx_seq_one_letter_code
_entity_poly.pdbx_strand_id
1 'polypeptide(L)'
;MRNKNLYCFLILIIVPFISFSQISLTVLPSGGNKKAVVGEQIGLTQVTIHYDRPGVKGREGKIWGQLIPAGYVDQGFGNSKAAPWRAGANENTIIEFSNDVLIEGQPLKAGKYGFFIAYDSNEPTIIFSKNSSSWGSFYYNDKEDALRVKVKPYTLPNSVEWLKYEFLDQKENSAVIAVEWEKLAIPFKVETNYINDQLESFRNELRTQRGFFWLAWNQAAQWCLQRNVNLEQALEWSDSATGPSFGGQFLFQPYATKAQILYKLGKNAEADAIIKSSLPSASMQDLHQYGRLLIQQKKPKEALEIFKINFNKNPNQFTTLMGLTRGYSANADYKNALKYANQALPLAPNELNKQFILGAVEKLKNGQDIN
;
A
#
# COMPACT_ATOMS: atom_id res chain seq x y z
N MET A 1 22.63 46.36 -83.89
CA MET A 1 21.90 45.12 -83.49
C MET A 1 21.82 45.09 -81.95
N ARG A 2 20.64 45.29 -81.32
CA ARG A 2 20.52 45.35 -79.89
C ARG A 2 19.78 44.07 -79.43
N ASN A 3 20.51 43.21 -78.74
CA ASN A 3 19.93 42.02 -78.14
C ASN A 3 19.18 42.45 -76.88
N LYS A 4 17.84 42.17 -76.85
CA LYS A 4 17.01 42.31 -75.67
C LYS A 4 16.89 40.94 -74.98
N ASN A 5 17.57 40.77 -73.85
CA ASN A 5 17.41 39.63 -72.97
C ASN A 5 16.09 39.75 -72.24
N LEU A 6 15.18 38.85 -72.54
CA LEU A 6 13.87 38.69 -71.84
C LEU A 6 14.04 37.78 -70.66
N TYR A 7 14.08 38.34 -69.46
CA TYR A 7 14.09 37.56 -68.20
C TYR A 7 12.64 37.17 -67.86
N CYS A 8 12.33 35.90 -68.05
CA CYS A 8 11.08 35.29 -67.52
C CYS A 8 11.23 35.09 -66.01
N PHE A 9 10.56 35.94 -65.17
CA PHE A 9 10.42 35.70 -63.74
C PHE A 9 9.33 34.68 -63.53
N LEU A 10 9.74 33.46 -63.12
CA LEU A 10 8.80 32.41 -62.66
C LEU A 10 8.38 32.74 -61.21
N ILE A 11 7.18 33.30 -61.04
CA ILE A 11 6.58 33.54 -59.70
C ILE A 11 6.09 32.17 -59.18
N LEU A 12 6.82 31.57 -58.24
CA LEU A 12 6.41 30.36 -57.52
C LEU A 12 5.36 30.79 -56.52
N ILE A 13 4.07 30.56 -56.81
CA ILE A 13 2.97 30.77 -55.88
C ILE A 13 3.01 29.61 -54.87
N ILE A 14 3.58 29.86 -53.69
CA ILE A 14 3.49 28.96 -52.53
C ILE A 14 2.04 29.09 -51.99
N VAL A 15 1.17 28.19 -52.36
CA VAL A 15 -0.15 28.05 -51.72
C VAL A 15 0.09 27.35 -50.38
N PRO A 16 -0.17 28.01 -49.23
CA PRO A 16 -0.11 27.30 -47.96
C PRO A 16 -1.22 26.29 -47.94
N PHE A 17 -0.87 25.00 -47.93
CA PHE A 17 -1.81 23.94 -47.55
C PHE A 17 -2.18 24.14 -46.09
N ILE A 18 -3.30 24.83 -45.85
CA ILE A 18 -3.92 24.86 -44.52
C ILE A 18 -4.50 23.45 -44.31
N SER A 19 -3.72 22.62 -43.67
CA SER A 19 -4.21 21.32 -43.19
C SER A 19 -5.17 21.59 -42.03
N PHE A 20 -6.46 21.61 -42.30
CA PHE A 20 -7.46 21.57 -41.26
C PHE A 20 -7.38 20.20 -40.59
N SER A 21 -6.67 20.11 -39.48
CA SER A 21 -6.84 18.99 -38.56
C SER A 21 -8.32 18.96 -38.17
N GLN A 22 -9.07 18.01 -38.70
CA GLN A 22 -10.45 17.80 -38.28
C GLN A 22 -10.43 17.34 -36.84
N ILE A 23 -10.72 18.28 -35.93
CA ILE A 23 -10.93 17.97 -34.52
C ILE A 23 -12.26 17.22 -34.45
N SER A 24 -12.20 15.94 -34.26
CA SER A 24 -13.39 15.11 -34.04
C SER A 24 -14.06 15.55 -32.74
N LEU A 25 -15.35 15.82 -32.79
CA LEU A 25 -16.13 16.06 -31.58
C LEU A 25 -16.15 14.77 -30.73
N THR A 26 -16.17 14.97 -29.40
CA THR A 26 -16.39 13.86 -28.48
C THR A 26 -17.81 13.34 -28.67
N VAL A 27 -17.92 12.09 -29.07
CA VAL A 27 -19.20 11.39 -29.22
C VAL A 27 -19.30 10.27 -28.19
N LEU A 28 -20.54 9.90 -27.85
CA LEU A 28 -20.75 8.76 -26.98
C LEU A 28 -20.12 7.51 -27.59
N PRO A 29 -19.50 6.61 -26.78
CA PRO A 29 -18.97 5.35 -27.28
C PRO A 29 -20.02 4.59 -28.06
N SER A 30 -19.70 4.22 -29.30
CA SER A 30 -20.61 3.46 -30.16
C SER A 30 -20.73 2.00 -29.67
N GLY A 31 -21.91 1.42 -29.82
CA GLY A 31 -22.17 0.03 -29.47
C GLY A 31 -22.76 -0.19 -28.09
N GLY A 32 -23.18 -1.43 -27.84
CA GLY A 32 -23.89 -1.80 -26.62
C GLY A 32 -22.99 -2.18 -25.43
N ASN A 33 -21.68 -2.04 -25.55
CA ASN A 33 -20.72 -2.36 -24.51
C ASN A 33 -20.22 -1.08 -23.84
N LYS A 34 -20.27 -1.03 -22.52
CA LYS A 34 -19.91 0.15 -21.73
C LYS A 34 -18.44 0.08 -21.34
N LYS A 35 -17.70 1.17 -21.55
CA LYS A 35 -16.34 1.31 -21.01
C LYS A 35 -16.38 1.45 -19.51
N ALA A 36 -15.43 0.79 -18.83
CA ALA A 36 -15.25 0.88 -17.40
C ALA A 36 -13.78 0.86 -17.04
N VAL A 37 -13.51 1.43 -15.88
CA VAL A 37 -12.20 1.38 -15.22
C VAL A 37 -12.45 0.99 -13.78
N VAL A 38 -11.67 0.04 -13.28
CA VAL A 38 -11.63 -0.32 -11.88
C VAL A 38 -10.17 -0.38 -11.45
N GLY A 39 -9.89 0.01 -10.21
CA GLY A 39 -8.53 -0.06 -9.69
C GLY A 39 -8.50 0.08 -8.19
N GLU A 40 -7.53 -0.60 -7.58
CA GLU A 40 -7.29 -0.59 -6.16
C GLU A 40 -5.80 -0.60 -5.86
N GLN A 41 -5.43 -0.25 -4.62
CA GLN A 41 -4.08 -0.41 -4.11
C GLN A 41 -3.93 -1.72 -3.35
N ILE A 42 -2.89 -2.49 -3.68
CA ILE A 42 -2.44 -3.67 -2.93
C ILE A 42 -1.08 -3.31 -2.33
N GLY A 43 -1.02 -3.05 -1.02
CA GLY A 43 0.14 -2.39 -0.42
C GLY A 43 0.35 -0.99 -1.03
N LEU A 44 1.51 -0.73 -1.61
CA LEU A 44 1.81 0.50 -2.35
C LEU A 44 1.55 0.37 -3.86
N THR A 45 1.25 -0.83 -4.35
CA THR A 45 1.06 -1.10 -5.76
C THR A 45 -0.32 -0.69 -6.21
N GLN A 46 -0.42 0.26 -7.14
CA GLN A 46 -1.66 0.58 -7.82
C GLN A 46 -1.90 -0.45 -8.91
N VAL A 47 -3.08 -1.07 -8.89
CA VAL A 47 -3.58 -1.94 -9.96
C VAL A 47 -4.75 -1.26 -10.63
N THR A 48 -4.75 -1.14 -11.97
CA THR A 48 -5.84 -0.51 -12.72
C THR A 48 -6.21 -1.38 -13.91
N ILE A 49 -7.51 -1.58 -14.14
CA ILE A 49 -8.05 -2.38 -15.25
C ILE A 49 -8.99 -1.51 -16.07
N HIS A 50 -8.68 -1.38 -17.37
CA HIS A 50 -9.52 -0.73 -18.37
C HIS A 50 -10.16 -1.78 -19.25
N TYR A 51 -11.48 -1.75 -19.41
CA TYR A 51 -12.18 -2.78 -20.16
C TYR A 51 -13.53 -2.31 -20.68
N ASP A 52 -14.05 -3.04 -21.67
CA ASP A 52 -15.41 -2.86 -22.17
C ASP A 52 -16.31 -3.99 -21.66
N ARG A 53 -17.48 -3.62 -21.16
CA ARG A 53 -18.44 -4.50 -20.48
C ARG A 53 -19.51 -5.01 -21.43
N PRO A 54 -19.44 -6.24 -21.94
CA PRO A 54 -20.58 -6.86 -22.62
C PRO A 54 -21.65 -7.23 -21.61
N GLY A 55 -22.93 -7.11 -22.01
CA GLY A 55 -24.07 -7.60 -21.26
C GLY A 55 -24.44 -9.02 -21.65
N VAL A 56 -25.08 -9.76 -20.75
CA VAL A 56 -25.67 -11.08 -21.04
C VAL A 56 -26.79 -10.95 -22.07
N LYS A 57 -27.70 -10.00 -21.89
CA LYS A 57 -28.76 -9.64 -22.85
C LYS A 57 -29.59 -10.85 -23.31
N GLY A 58 -30.03 -11.66 -22.33
CA GLY A 58 -30.87 -12.84 -22.61
C GLY A 58 -30.13 -14.02 -23.25
N ARG A 59 -28.78 -14.05 -23.15
CA ARG A 59 -27.95 -15.15 -23.67
C ARG A 59 -27.45 -16.08 -22.56
N GLU A 60 -28.19 -16.21 -21.45
CA GLU A 60 -27.87 -17.13 -20.37
C GLU A 60 -27.64 -18.54 -20.91
N GLY A 61 -26.58 -19.20 -20.43
CA GLY A 61 -26.13 -20.51 -20.87
C GLY A 61 -25.56 -20.56 -22.31
N LYS A 62 -25.42 -19.41 -22.98
CA LYS A 62 -24.85 -19.31 -24.33
C LYS A 62 -23.60 -18.41 -24.40
N ILE A 63 -23.07 -18.04 -23.24
CA ILE A 63 -21.86 -17.21 -23.18
C ILE A 63 -20.62 -18.11 -23.24
N TRP A 64 -20.45 -18.97 -22.26
CA TRP A 64 -19.26 -19.77 -22.08
C TRP A 64 -19.27 -21.03 -22.94
N GLY A 65 -18.23 -21.22 -23.73
CA GLY A 65 -18.13 -22.31 -24.69
C GLY A 65 -18.86 -22.06 -26.03
N GLN A 66 -19.60 -20.94 -26.15
CA GLN A 66 -20.32 -20.56 -27.40
C GLN A 66 -19.91 -19.15 -27.85
N LEU A 67 -20.44 -18.09 -27.23
CA LEU A 67 -20.03 -16.72 -27.53
C LEU A 67 -18.53 -16.50 -27.22
N ILE A 68 -18.06 -17.04 -26.10
CA ILE A 68 -16.65 -17.15 -25.73
C ILE A 68 -16.24 -18.60 -26.01
N PRO A 69 -15.58 -18.89 -27.14
CA PRO A 69 -15.14 -20.24 -27.44
C PRO A 69 -14.08 -20.75 -26.49
N ALA A 70 -13.97 -22.07 -26.37
CA ALA A 70 -12.91 -22.68 -25.55
C ALA A 70 -11.54 -22.53 -26.23
N GLY A 71 -10.52 -22.27 -25.38
CA GLY A 71 -9.12 -22.19 -25.80
C GLY A 71 -8.81 -21.02 -26.73
N TYR A 72 -8.23 -21.36 -27.86
CA TYR A 72 -7.76 -20.41 -28.88
C TYR A 72 -8.44 -20.69 -30.20
N VAL A 73 -8.87 -19.64 -30.90
CA VAL A 73 -9.60 -19.78 -32.15
C VAL A 73 -9.08 -18.85 -33.25
N ASP A 74 -9.21 -19.25 -34.49
CA ASP A 74 -9.09 -18.34 -35.64
C ASP A 74 -10.40 -17.54 -35.77
N GLN A 75 -10.33 -16.25 -35.58
CA GLN A 75 -11.50 -15.34 -35.63
C GLN A 75 -11.86 -14.94 -37.09
N GLY A 76 -11.13 -15.41 -38.08
CA GLY A 76 -11.34 -15.09 -39.49
C GLY A 76 -10.97 -13.66 -39.88
N PHE A 77 -10.43 -12.86 -38.99
CA PHE A 77 -9.99 -11.49 -39.20
C PHE A 77 -8.66 -11.24 -38.47
N GLY A 78 -7.85 -10.32 -39.02
CA GLY A 78 -6.50 -10.06 -38.53
C GLY A 78 -5.51 -11.16 -38.91
N ASN A 79 -4.42 -11.29 -38.20
CA ASN A 79 -3.36 -12.26 -38.49
C ASN A 79 -3.22 -13.38 -37.44
N SER A 80 -3.94 -13.30 -36.32
CA SER A 80 -3.92 -14.33 -35.30
C SER A 80 -4.72 -15.56 -35.73
N LYS A 81 -4.08 -16.72 -35.72
CA LYS A 81 -4.73 -18.03 -35.99
C LYS A 81 -5.09 -18.78 -34.71
N ALA A 82 -4.69 -18.26 -33.56
CA ALA A 82 -4.93 -18.84 -32.25
C ALA A 82 -5.19 -17.72 -31.26
N ALA A 83 -6.32 -17.03 -31.41
CA ALA A 83 -6.69 -15.89 -30.57
C ALA A 83 -7.43 -16.34 -29.30
N PRO A 84 -6.98 -15.95 -28.10
CA PRO A 84 -7.75 -16.10 -26.87
C PRO A 84 -8.87 -15.06 -26.80
N TRP A 85 -9.78 -15.20 -25.84
CA TRP A 85 -10.76 -14.15 -25.55
C TRP A 85 -10.09 -12.91 -24.96
N ARG A 86 -10.44 -11.72 -25.46
CA ARG A 86 -9.93 -10.41 -24.99
C ARG A 86 -10.41 -10.00 -23.58
N ALA A 87 -11.02 -10.92 -22.84
CA ALA A 87 -11.52 -10.75 -21.47
C ALA A 87 -12.40 -9.50 -21.26
N GLY A 88 -13.16 -9.17 -22.30
CA GLY A 88 -14.05 -8.01 -22.40
C GLY A 88 -14.68 -7.96 -23.79
N ALA A 89 -14.88 -6.74 -24.32
CA ALA A 89 -15.40 -6.49 -25.64
C ALA A 89 -14.65 -5.33 -26.31
N ASN A 90 -14.87 -5.11 -27.61
CA ASN A 90 -14.27 -4.05 -28.43
C ASN A 90 -12.72 -4.03 -28.40
N GLU A 91 -12.13 -3.06 -27.73
CA GLU A 91 -10.68 -2.87 -27.59
C GLU A 91 -10.05 -3.94 -26.67
N ASN A 92 -8.74 -3.95 -26.55
CA ASN A 92 -8.07 -4.77 -25.55
C ASN A 92 -8.55 -4.41 -24.14
N THR A 93 -8.79 -5.42 -23.32
CA THR A 93 -8.74 -5.23 -21.87
C THR A 93 -7.29 -5.01 -21.49
N ILE A 94 -7.04 -4.00 -20.66
CA ILE A 94 -5.71 -3.60 -20.22
C ILE A 94 -5.66 -3.68 -18.72
N ILE A 95 -4.62 -4.32 -18.20
CA ILE A 95 -4.27 -4.27 -16.77
C ILE A 95 -2.92 -3.61 -16.60
N GLU A 96 -2.81 -2.73 -15.59
CA GLU A 96 -1.60 -1.98 -15.29
C GLU A 96 -1.22 -2.17 -13.83
N PHE A 97 0.07 -2.40 -13.58
CA PHE A 97 0.67 -2.53 -12.26
C PHE A 97 1.76 -1.48 -12.10
N SER A 98 1.71 -0.67 -11.03
CA SER A 98 2.73 0.36 -10.76
C SER A 98 4.07 -0.20 -10.27
N ASN A 99 4.08 -1.41 -9.71
CA ASN A 99 5.24 -2.11 -9.17
C ASN A 99 5.25 -3.56 -9.66
N ASP A 100 6.39 -4.25 -9.49
CA ASP A 100 6.49 -5.68 -9.74
C ASP A 100 5.52 -6.48 -8.85
N VAL A 101 4.85 -7.48 -9.42
CA VAL A 101 3.88 -8.32 -8.72
C VAL A 101 4.15 -9.79 -8.93
N LEU A 102 3.53 -10.62 -8.10
CA LEU A 102 3.39 -12.05 -8.35
C LEU A 102 1.93 -12.33 -8.74
N ILE A 103 1.74 -13.02 -9.86
CA ILE A 103 0.44 -13.51 -10.32
C ILE A 103 0.42 -15.02 -10.13
N GLU A 104 -0.48 -15.52 -9.28
CA GLU A 104 -0.49 -16.95 -8.90
C GLU A 104 0.92 -17.44 -8.47
N GLY A 105 1.68 -16.58 -7.74
CA GLY A 105 3.04 -16.86 -7.32
C GLY A 105 4.13 -16.70 -8.40
N GLN A 106 3.79 -16.35 -9.64
CA GLN A 106 4.74 -16.16 -10.74
C GLN A 106 5.05 -14.67 -10.96
N PRO A 107 6.31 -14.28 -11.16
CA PRO A 107 6.71 -12.89 -11.25
C PRO A 107 6.24 -12.22 -12.54
N LEU A 108 5.68 -11.03 -12.40
CA LEU A 108 5.34 -10.13 -13.49
C LEU A 108 5.89 -8.73 -13.17
N LYS A 109 6.59 -8.12 -14.13
CA LYS A 109 7.17 -6.77 -13.96
C LYS A 109 6.09 -5.71 -13.91
N ALA A 110 6.40 -4.56 -13.28
CA ALA A 110 5.59 -3.35 -13.40
C ALA A 110 5.35 -3.00 -14.86
N GLY A 111 4.17 -2.51 -15.17
CA GLY A 111 3.85 -2.12 -16.54
C GLY A 111 2.39 -2.30 -16.91
N LYS A 112 2.13 -2.06 -18.19
CA LYS A 112 0.80 -2.14 -18.80
C LYS A 112 0.76 -3.35 -19.73
N TYR A 113 -0.27 -4.18 -19.58
CA TYR A 113 -0.43 -5.43 -20.30
C TYR A 113 -1.80 -5.51 -20.96
N GLY A 114 -1.85 -6.04 -22.20
CA GLY A 114 -3.07 -6.59 -22.77
C GLY A 114 -3.46 -7.84 -21.99
N PHE A 115 -4.73 -7.91 -21.59
CA PHE A 115 -5.22 -8.99 -20.74
C PHE A 115 -6.16 -9.89 -21.52
N PHE A 116 -5.84 -11.18 -21.56
CA PHE A 116 -6.60 -12.18 -22.31
C PHE A 116 -6.88 -13.42 -21.48
N ILE A 117 -7.89 -14.18 -21.87
CA ILE A 117 -8.23 -15.46 -21.26
C ILE A 117 -8.46 -16.50 -22.37
N ALA A 118 -7.66 -17.56 -22.39
CA ALA A 118 -7.99 -18.77 -23.10
C ALA A 118 -8.94 -19.58 -22.22
N TYR A 119 -10.24 -19.49 -22.55
CA TYR A 119 -11.30 -20.07 -21.72
C TYR A 119 -11.23 -21.61 -21.72
N ASP A 120 -11.37 -22.17 -20.55
CA ASP A 120 -11.63 -23.58 -20.30
C ASP A 120 -12.58 -23.70 -19.11
N SER A 121 -13.49 -24.68 -19.13
CA SER A 121 -14.49 -24.85 -18.08
C SER A 121 -13.90 -25.23 -16.71
N ASN A 122 -12.72 -25.83 -16.69
CA ASN A 122 -12.08 -26.34 -15.49
C ASN A 122 -10.82 -25.57 -15.10
N GLU A 123 -10.02 -25.15 -16.11
CA GLU A 123 -8.71 -24.55 -15.87
C GLU A 123 -8.37 -23.51 -16.96
N PRO A 124 -9.09 -22.37 -17.03
CA PRO A 124 -8.77 -21.31 -17.97
C PRO A 124 -7.37 -20.75 -17.75
N THR A 125 -6.74 -20.34 -18.86
CA THR A 125 -5.42 -19.71 -18.84
C THR A 125 -5.57 -18.20 -18.96
N ILE A 126 -5.10 -17.46 -17.97
CA ILE A 126 -4.98 -16.01 -17.98
C ILE A 126 -3.65 -15.62 -18.62
N ILE A 127 -3.66 -14.61 -19.47
CA ILE A 127 -2.53 -14.20 -20.29
C ILE A 127 -2.32 -12.70 -20.13
N PHE A 128 -1.08 -12.32 -19.84
CA PHE A 128 -0.60 -10.94 -19.79
C PHE A 128 0.32 -10.71 -20.99
N SER A 129 -0.14 -9.97 -21.99
CA SER A 129 0.63 -9.66 -23.18
C SER A 129 1.30 -8.28 -23.07
N LYS A 130 2.53 -8.16 -23.56
CA LYS A 130 3.25 -6.87 -23.67
C LYS A 130 2.56 -5.93 -24.66
N ASN A 131 1.73 -6.44 -25.55
CA ASN A 131 0.92 -5.65 -26.48
C ASN A 131 -0.40 -5.26 -25.82
N SER A 132 -0.50 -4.03 -25.36
CA SER A 132 -1.68 -3.47 -24.70
C SER A 132 -2.51 -2.52 -25.60
N SER A 133 -2.12 -2.34 -26.87
CA SER A 133 -2.72 -1.34 -27.77
C SER A 133 -3.48 -1.91 -28.95
N SER A 134 -3.54 -3.23 -29.11
CA SER A 134 -4.27 -3.89 -30.20
C SER A 134 -5.78 -3.74 -30.04
N TRP A 135 -6.50 -3.87 -31.15
CA TRP A 135 -7.95 -3.99 -31.15
C TRP A 135 -8.37 -5.44 -30.88
N GLY A 136 -8.76 -5.72 -29.64
CA GLY A 136 -9.15 -7.06 -29.22
C GLY A 136 -8.03 -8.09 -29.41
N SER A 137 -8.38 -9.29 -29.83
CA SER A 137 -7.43 -10.41 -30.00
C SER A 137 -7.14 -10.78 -31.47
N PHE A 138 -7.57 -9.96 -32.44
CA PHE A 138 -7.37 -10.25 -33.87
C PHE A 138 -5.88 -10.29 -34.28
N TYR A 139 -5.04 -9.56 -33.58
CA TYR A 139 -3.58 -9.46 -33.81
C TYR A 139 -2.78 -10.09 -32.68
N TYR A 140 -3.43 -10.92 -31.86
CA TYR A 140 -2.74 -11.58 -30.75
C TYR A 140 -1.57 -12.44 -31.26
N ASN A 141 -0.44 -12.32 -30.58
CA ASN A 141 0.78 -13.04 -30.86
C ASN A 141 1.35 -13.58 -29.54
N ASP A 142 1.46 -14.88 -29.42
CA ASP A 142 1.94 -15.58 -28.23
C ASP A 142 3.39 -15.26 -27.84
N LYS A 143 4.20 -14.75 -28.78
CA LYS A 143 5.57 -14.29 -28.54
C LYS A 143 5.63 -12.98 -27.75
N GLU A 144 4.52 -12.26 -27.67
CA GLU A 144 4.38 -11.03 -26.90
C GLU A 144 3.94 -11.31 -25.45
N ASP A 145 3.63 -12.54 -25.10
CA ASP A 145 3.20 -12.88 -23.74
C ASP A 145 4.34 -12.68 -22.75
N ALA A 146 4.02 -11.93 -21.69
CA ALA A 146 4.90 -11.74 -20.55
C ALA A 146 4.70 -12.86 -19.52
N LEU A 147 3.45 -13.30 -19.35
CA LEU A 147 3.08 -14.33 -18.38
C LEU A 147 1.79 -15.05 -18.81
N ARG A 148 1.75 -16.34 -18.54
CA ARG A 148 0.53 -17.17 -18.58
C ARG A 148 0.38 -17.92 -17.28
N VAL A 149 -0.81 -17.89 -16.68
CA VAL A 149 -1.15 -18.63 -15.46
C VAL A 149 -2.46 -19.37 -15.64
N LYS A 150 -2.55 -20.55 -15.07
CA LYS A 150 -3.77 -21.35 -15.03
C LYS A 150 -4.48 -21.13 -13.70
N VAL A 151 -5.79 -20.99 -13.74
CA VAL A 151 -6.62 -20.71 -12.56
C VAL A 151 -7.85 -21.62 -12.53
N LYS A 152 -8.53 -21.67 -11.39
CA LYS A 152 -9.77 -22.43 -11.24
C LYS A 152 -10.97 -21.49 -11.21
N PRO A 153 -11.89 -21.55 -12.17
CA PRO A 153 -13.10 -20.76 -12.14
C PRO A 153 -14.07 -21.31 -11.09
N TYR A 154 -15.03 -20.48 -10.69
CA TYR A 154 -16.13 -20.91 -9.82
C TYR A 154 -17.47 -20.34 -10.29
N THR A 155 -18.56 -21.03 -9.91
CA THR A 155 -19.92 -20.61 -10.27
C THR A 155 -20.42 -19.55 -9.28
N LEU A 156 -20.97 -18.46 -9.81
CA LEU A 156 -21.62 -17.42 -9.04
C LEU A 156 -23.05 -17.84 -8.66
N PRO A 157 -23.55 -17.48 -7.46
CA PRO A 157 -24.91 -17.79 -7.04
C PRO A 157 -25.96 -17.05 -7.89
N ASN A 158 -25.64 -15.83 -8.33
CA ASN A 158 -26.51 -14.99 -9.15
C ASN A 158 -25.84 -14.64 -10.48
N SER A 159 -26.64 -14.43 -11.52
CA SER A 159 -26.14 -13.98 -12.83
C SER A 159 -25.68 -12.52 -12.76
N VAL A 160 -24.49 -12.25 -13.28
CA VAL A 160 -23.92 -10.91 -13.45
C VAL A 160 -24.20 -10.44 -14.88
N GLU A 161 -25.15 -9.52 -15.05
CA GLU A 161 -25.60 -9.04 -16.37
C GLU A 161 -24.47 -8.39 -17.16
N TRP A 162 -23.72 -7.45 -16.55
CA TRP A 162 -22.64 -6.74 -17.18
C TRP A 162 -21.29 -7.24 -16.68
N LEU A 163 -20.45 -7.75 -17.57
CA LEU A 163 -19.08 -8.16 -17.22
C LEU A 163 -18.44 -7.12 -16.31
N LYS A 164 -17.83 -7.57 -15.22
CA LYS A 164 -17.06 -6.72 -14.30
C LYS A 164 -15.79 -7.41 -13.85
N TYR A 165 -14.88 -6.59 -13.37
CA TYR A 165 -13.73 -7.01 -12.58
C TYR A 165 -14.00 -6.62 -11.13
N GLU A 166 -13.69 -7.53 -10.19
CA GLU A 166 -13.92 -7.35 -8.76
C GLU A 166 -12.63 -7.66 -8.01
N PHE A 167 -12.33 -6.87 -6.96
CA PHE A 167 -11.21 -7.12 -6.05
C PHE A 167 -11.75 -7.77 -4.79
N LEU A 168 -11.25 -8.96 -4.48
CA LEU A 168 -11.73 -9.83 -3.41
C LEU A 168 -10.56 -10.21 -2.48
N ASP A 169 -10.87 -10.73 -1.28
CA ASP A 169 -9.90 -11.27 -0.32
C ASP A 169 -8.68 -10.35 -0.07
N GLN A 170 -8.95 -9.07 0.09
CA GLN A 170 -7.94 -8.05 0.26
C GLN A 170 -7.16 -8.22 1.55
N LYS A 171 -5.83 -8.24 1.43
CA LYS A 171 -4.85 -8.28 2.52
C LYS A 171 -3.83 -7.15 2.34
N GLU A 172 -2.94 -6.99 3.32
CA GLU A 172 -1.90 -5.96 3.26
C GLU A 172 -1.01 -6.07 2.00
N ASN A 173 -0.78 -7.29 1.52
CA ASN A 173 0.13 -7.57 0.40
C ASN A 173 -0.51 -8.36 -0.75
N SER A 174 -1.79 -8.60 -0.75
CA SER A 174 -2.43 -9.38 -1.81
C SER A 174 -3.91 -9.09 -1.95
N ALA A 175 -4.44 -9.32 -3.15
CA ALA A 175 -5.86 -9.41 -3.43
C ALA A 175 -6.13 -10.48 -4.48
N VAL A 176 -7.37 -10.95 -4.57
CA VAL A 176 -7.86 -11.76 -5.68
C VAL A 176 -8.63 -10.86 -6.63
N ILE A 177 -8.27 -10.86 -7.91
CA ILE A 177 -9.03 -10.16 -8.94
C ILE A 177 -9.84 -11.21 -9.70
N ALA A 178 -11.16 -11.01 -9.78
CA ALA A 178 -12.05 -11.91 -10.50
C ALA A 178 -12.71 -11.22 -11.69
N VAL A 179 -12.71 -11.89 -12.85
CA VAL A 179 -13.58 -11.55 -13.97
C VAL A 179 -14.91 -12.24 -13.74
N GLU A 180 -15.97 -11.46 -13.58
CA GLU A 180 -17.31 -12.00 -13.33
C GLU A 180 -18.26 -11.64 -14.47
N TRP A 181 -18.88 -12.64 -15.05
CA TRP A 181 -19.90 -12.46 -16.08
C TRP A 181 -20.85 -13.66 -16.15
N GLU A 182 -22.15 -13.40 -16.32
CA GLU A 182 -23.19 -14.40 -16.20
C GLU A 182 -23.07 -15.13 -14.84
N LYS A 183 -22.88 -16.43 -14.83
CA LYS A 183 -22.72 -17.26 -13.64
C LYS A 183 -21.29 -17.77 -13.41
N LEU A 184 -20.31 -17.18 -14.06
CA LEU A 184 -18.92 -17.61 -13.92
C LEU A 184 -18.05 -16.48 -13.41
N ALA A 185 -17.17 -16.83 -12.46
CA ALA A 185 -16.05 -16.02 -12.04
C ALA A 185 -14.74 -16.73 -12.36
N ILE A 186 -13.79 -15.98 -12.94
CA ILE A 186 -12.43 -16.44 -13.23
C ILE A 186 -11.47 -15.61 -12.38
N PRO A 187 -11.07 -16.12 -11.20
CA PRO A 187 -10.21 -15.39 -10.26
C PRO A 187 -8.74 -15.61 -10.59
N PHE A 188 -7.90 -14.64 -10.19
CA PHE A 188 -6.45 -14.79 -10.07
C PHE A 188 -5.93 -13.96 -8.91
N LYS A 189 -4.92 -14.49 -8.21
CA LYS A 189 -4.30 -13.83 -7.08
C LYS A 189 -3.18 -12.91 -7.55
N VAL A 190 -3.16 -11.70 -7.00
CA VAL A 190 -2.08 -10.72 -7.13
C VAL A 190 -1.42 -10.54 -5.78
N GLU A 191 -0.10 -10.67 -5.71
CA GLU A 191 0.69 -10.44 -4.51
C GLU A 191 1.78 -9.41 -4.80
N THR A 192 2.07 -8.57 -3.80
CA THR A 192 3.09 -7.52 -3.88
C THR A 192 4.19 -7.76 -2.85
N ASN A 193 5.39 -7.29 -3.13
CA ASN A 193 6.46 -7.25 -2.13
C ASN A 193 6.43 -5.91 -1.37
N TYR A 194 5.30 -5.65 -0.69
CA TYR A 194 5.04 -4.36 -0.06
C TYR A 194 6.14 -3.91 0.92
N ILE A 195 6.88 -4.85 1.52
CA ILE A 195 8.03 -4.52 2.39
C ILE A 195 9.13 -3.82 1.58
N ASN A 196 9.55 -4.43 0.47
CA ASN A 196 10.59 -3.85 -0.37
C ASN A 196 10.13 -2.56 -1.05
N ASP A 197 8.88 -2.53 -1.52
CA ASP A 197 8.28 -1.33 -2.12
C ASP A 197 8.27 -0.16 -1.13
N GLN A 198 7.92 -0.42 0.14
CA GLN A 198 7.91 0.60 1.18
C GLN A 198 9.33 1.09 1.53
N LEU A 199 10.29 0.17 1.62
CA LEU A 199 11.69 0.54 1.88
C LEU A 199 12.27 1.38 0.73
N GLU A 200 11.94 1.04 -0.50
CA GLU A 200 12.36 1.81 -1.68
C GLU A 200 11.68 3.18 -1.71
N SER A 201 10.39 3.25 -1.40
CA SER A 201 9.67 4.51 -1.23
C SER A 201 10.35 5.41 -0.19
N PHE A 202 10.69 4.88 0.99
CA PHE A 202 11.41 5.64 2.01
C PHE A 202 12.78 6.12 1.52
N ARG A 203 13.59 5.26 0.88
CA ARG A 203 14.89 5.66 0.32
C ARG A 203 14.75 6.83 -0.65
N ASN A 204 13.72 6.80 -1.50
CA ASN A 204 13.46 7.86 -2.47
C ASN A 204 12.94 9.14 -1.80
N GLU A 205 11.99 9.04 -0.89
CA GLU A 205 11.39 10.17 -0.19
C GLU A 205 12.39 10.90 0.72
N LEU A 206 13.26 10.17 1.41
CA LEU A 206 14.31 10.74 2.26
C LEU A 206 15.36 11.55 1.49
N ARG A 207 15.43 11.40 0.17
CA ARG A 207 16.29 12.22 -0.73
C ARG A 207 15.58 13.48 -1.23
N THR A 208 14.34 13.71 -0.86
CA THR A 208 13.55 14.89 -1.20
C THR A 208 13.51 15.88 -0.02
N GLN A 209 12.72 16.93 -0.13
CA GLN A 209 12.48 17.90 0.95
C GLN A 209 12.02 17.23 2.26
N ARG A 210 11.37 16.08 2.20
CA ARG A 210 10.94 15.33 3.40
C ARG A 210 12.12 14.90 4.26
N GLY A 211 13.26 14.56 3.65
CA GLY A 211 14.47 14.16 4.37
C GLY A 211 15.25 15.29 5.06
N PHE A 212 14.81 16.54 4.96
CA PHE A 212 15.48 17.65 5.67
C PHE A 212 15.15 17.70 7.17
N PHE A 213 14.24 16.85 7.64
CA PHE A 213 13.79 16.85 9.02
C PHE A 213 13.94 15.46 9.65
N TRP A 214 14.41 15.42 10.88
CA TRP A 214 14.60 14.19 11.66
C TRP A 214 13.36 13.28 11.70
N LEU A 215 12.17 13.87 11.66
CA LEU A 215 10.91 13.15 11.78
C LEU A 215 10.73 12.10 10.68
N ALA A 216 11.07 12.41 9.42
CA ALA A 216 10.96 11.48 8.31
C ALA A 216 11.90 10.28 8.48
N TRP A 217 13.16 10.53 8.86
CA TRP A 217 14.14 9.48 9.17
C TRP A 217 13.68 8.58 10.32
N ASN A 218 13.15 9.22 11.39
CA ASN A 218 12.63 8.48 12.53
C ASN A 218 11.39 7.65 12.19
N GLN A 219 10.49 8.16 11.33
CA GLN A 219 9.32 7.40 10.86
C GLN A 219 9.73 6.17 10.05
N ALA A 220 10.70 6.30 9.15
CA ALA A 220 11.23 5.17 8.37
C ALA A 220 11.87 4.12 9.29
N ALA A 221 12.67 4.55 10.27
CA ALA A 221 13.28 3.67 11.27
C ALA A 221 12.23 2.96 12.15
N GLN A 222 11.21 3.69 12.61
CA GLN A 222 10.09 3.12 13.39
C GLN A 222 9.28 2.10 12.62
N TRP A 223 9.03 2.34 11.34
CA TRP A 223 8.31 1.40 10.49
C TRP A 223 9.03 0.05 10.40
N CYS A 224 10.35 0.08 10.19
CA CYS A 224 11.18 -1.14 10.20
C CYS A 224 11.19 -1.84 11.58
N LEU A 225 11.31 -1.06 12.65
CA LEU A 225 11.30 -1.57 14.03
C LEU A 225 9.98 -2.29 14.35
N GLN A 226 8.84 -1.68 14.01
CA GLN A 226 7.50 -2.24 14.28
C GLN A 226 7.26 -3.55 13.55
N ARG A 227 7.79 -3.69 12.32
CA ARG A 227 7.68 -4.89 11.49
C ARG A 227 8.82 -5.89 11.68
N ASN A 228 9.83 -5.50 12.46
CA ASN A 228 11.05 -6.29 12.68
C ASN A 228 11.75 -6.71 11.37
N VAL A 229 11.90 -5.74 10.46
CA VAL A 229 12.54 -5.90 9.14
C VAL A 229 13.64 -4.87 8.95
N ASN A 230 14.70 -5.19 8.21
CA ASN A 230 15.80 -4.29 7.82
C ASN A 230 16.34 -3.42 8.97
N LEU A 231 16.60 -4.04 10.12
CA LEU A 231 16.97 -3.32 11.34
C LEU A 231 18.32 -2.60 11.24
N GLU A 232 19.25 -3.10 10.43
CA GLU A 232 20.52 -2.43 10.13
C GLU A 232 20.29 -1.10 9.43
N GLN A 233 19.48 -1.08 8.37
CA GLN A 233 19.11 0.16 7.68
C GLN A 233 18.28 1.09 8.58
N ALA A 234 17.40 0.53 9.42
CA ALA A 234 16.67 1.30 10.41
C ALA A 234 17.61 2.00 11.41
N LEU A 235 18.72 1.35 11.77
CA LEU A 235 19.75 1.95 12.62
C LEU A 235 20.43 3.12 11.90
N GLU A 236 20.82 2.97 10.63
CA GLU A 236 21.38 4.06 9.81
C GLU A 236 20.43 5.26 9.72
N TRP A 237 19.13 5.00 9.51
CA TRP A 237 18.12 6.06 9.48
C TRP A 237 17.94 6.72 10.85
N SER A 238 18.02 5.94 11.94
CA SER A 238 17.97 6.50 13.30
C SER A 238 19.22 7.30 13.66
N ASP A 239 20.39 6.95 13.10
CA ASP A 239 21.61 7.76 13.19
C ASP A 239 21.40 9.13 12.52
N SER A 240 20.82 9.15 11.33
CA SER A 240 20.44 10.40 10.67
C SER A 240 19.43 11.19 11.51
N ALA A 241 18.37 10.54 12.03
CA ALA A 241 17.36 11.19 12.87
C ALA A 241 17.93 11.82 14.14
N THR A 242 18.96 11.22 14.75
CA THR A 242 19.63 11.71 15.97
C THR A 242 20.81 12.63 15.70
N GLY A 243 21.22 12.75 14.43
CA GLY A 243 22.35 13.57 14.01
C GLY A 243 22.04 15.08 14.00
N PRO A 244 23.07 15.93 13.97
CA PRO A 244 22.91 17.39 14.00
C PRO A 244 22.31 17.96 12.71
N SER A 245 22.43 17.25 11.58
CA SER A 245 22.04 17.77 10.27
C SER A 245 20.53 17.94 10.10
N PHE A 246 19.72 17.18 10.82
CA PHE A 246 18.26 17.14 10.64
C PHE A 246 17.46 17.59 11.86
N GLY A 247 18.13 18.08 12.91
CA GLY A 247 17.50 18.75 14.05
C GLY A 247 16.99 17.84 15.18
N GLY A 248 17.21 16.53 15.11
CA GLY A 248 16.71 15.59 16.14
C GLY A 248 17.62 15.40 17.35
N GLN A 249 18.84 15.96 17.34
CA GLN A 249 19.86 15.77 18.37
C GLN A 249 19.48 16.27 19.78
N PHE A 250 18.45 17.12 19.89
CA PHE A 250 17.97 17.66 21.16
C PHE A 250 16.67 17.03 21.65
N LEU A 251 16.17 15.99 20.94
CA LEU A 251 14.86 15.39 21.20
C LEU A 251 15.04 13.97 21.74
N PHE A 252 14.25 13.60 22.73
CA PHE A 252 14.28 12.24 23.28
C PHE A 252 13.75 11.18 22.30
N GLN A 253 12.71 11.50 21.55
CA GLN A 253 11.97 10.54 20.72
C GLN A 253 12.84 9.78 19.69
N PRO A 254 13.70 10.43 18.87
CA PRO A 254 14.55 9.70 17.93
C PRO A 254 15.58 8.81 18.63
N TYR A 255 16.11 9.23 19.79
CA TYR A 255 17.02 8.39 20.58
C TYR A 255 16.31 7.17 21.18
N ALA A 256 15.07 7.31 21.62
CA ALA A 256 14.27 6.18 22.09
C ALA A 256 14.02 5.16 20.97
N THR A 257 13.75 5.62 19.75
CA THR A 257 13.63 4.75 18.56
C THR A 257 14.95 4.01 18.29
N LYS A 258 16.07 4.74 18.26
CA LYS A 258 17.40 4.17 18.03
C LYS A 258 17.75 3.11 19.07
N ALA A 259 17.49 3.40 20.35
CA ALA A 259 17.73 2.43 21.42
C ALA A 259 16.89 1.16 21.25
N GLN A 260 15.62 1.27 20.85
CA GLN A 260 14.77 0.10 20.58
C GLN A 260 15.32 -0.76 19.44
N ILE A 261 15.85 -0.14 18.39
CA ILE A 261 16.50 -0.87 17.27
C ILE A 261 17.76 -1.57 17.77
N LEU A 262 18.59 -0.89 18.56
CA LEU A 262 19.81 -1.48 19.16
C LEU A 262 19.48 -2.68 20.05
N TYR A 263 18.42 -2.60 20.89
CA TYR A 263 17.96 -3.75 21.67
C TYR A 263 17.56 -4.94 20.78
N LYS A 264 16.86 -4.67 19.67
CA LYS A 264 16.49 -5.70 18.71
C LYS A 264 17.70 -6.35 18.03
N LEU A 265 18.77 -5.58 17.82
CA LEU A 265 20.05 -6.04 17.27
C LEU A 265 20.98 -6.68 18.32
N GLY A 266 20.54 -6.81 19.58
CA GLY A 266 21.34 -7.37 20.69
C GLY A 266 22.40 -6.44 21.25
N LYS A 267 22.46 -5.18 20.82
CA LYS A 267 23.43 -4.14 21.27
C LYS A 267 22.95 -3.44 22.54
N ASN A 268 22.68 -4.19 23.59
CA ASN A 268 22.01 -3.72 24.80
C ASN A 268 22.77 -2.59 25.50
N ALA A 269 24.09 -2.71 25.66
CA ALA A 269 24.90 -1.69 26.35
C ALA A 269 24.88 -0.34 25.62
N GLU A 270 24.89 -0.35 24.28
CA GLU A 270 24.78 0.88 23.48
C GLU A 270 23.38 1.49 23.63
N ALA A 271 22.33 0.68 23.63
CA ALA A 271 20.96 1.11 23.83
C ALA A 271 20.77 1.79 25.21
N ASP A 272 21.26 1.16 26.28
CA ASP A 272 21.21 1.71 27.64
C ASP A 272 21.95 3.06 27.75
N ALA A 273 23.12 3.15 27.14
CA ALA A 273 23.91 4.39 27.12
C ALA A 273 23.17 5.54 26.42
N ILE A 274 22.53 5.24 25.26
CA ILE A 274 21.76 6.22 24.47
C ILE A 274 20.53 6.70 25.25
N ILE A 275 19.77 5.80 25.86
CA ILE A 275 18.64 6.20 26.71
C ILE A 275 19.11 7.07 27.86
N LYS A 276 20.13 6.63 28.59
CA LYS A 276 20.64 7.38 29.72
C LYS A 276 21.08 8.80 29.35
N SER A 277 21.77 8.98 28.23
CA SER A 277 22.23 10.27 27.75
C SER A 277 21.10 11.18 27.24
N SER A 278 20.00 10.62 26.75
CA SER A 278 18.87 11.39 26.21
C SER A 278 17.76 11.72 27.24
N LEU A 279 17.74 11.07 28.43
CA LEU A 279 16.76 11.34 29.47
C LEU A 279 16.65 12.83 29.88
N PRO A 280 17.74 13.62 29.94
CA PRO A 280 17.63 15.04 30.28
C PRO A 280 16.77 15.85 29.34
N SER A 281 16.75 15.52 28.04
CA SER A 281 15.96 16.21 27.01
C SER A 281 14.49 15.74 26.94
N ALA A 282 14.16 14.65 27.63
CA ALA A 282 12.82 14.08 27.58
C ALA A 282 11.77 14.96 28.25
N SER A 283 10.68 15.24 27.55
CA SER A 283 9.48 15.88 28.07
C SER A 283 8.72 14.96 29.03
N MET A 284 7.77 15.52 29.77
CA MET A 284 6.85 14.74 30.61
C MET A 284 6.12 13.65 29.82
N GLN A 285 5.69 13.96 28.60
CA GLN A 285 4.98 13.02 27.73
C GLN A 285 5.90 11.94 27.19
N ASP A 286 7.13 12.29 26.78
CA ASP A 286 8.12 11.33 26.30
C ASP A 286 8.41 10.26 27.36
N LEU A 287 8.69 10.68 28.58
CA LEU A 287 8.96 9.77 29.71
C LEU A 287 7.74 8.90 30.03
N HIS A 288 6.53 9.47 29.96
CA HIS A 288 5.31 8.71 30.19
C HIS A 288 5.11 7.63 29.10
N GLN A 289 5.26 7.99 27.84
CA GLN A 289 5.10 7.04 26.73
C GLN A 289 6.20 5.95 26.75
N TYR A 290 7.43 6.34 27.04
CA TYR A 290 8.54 5.40 27.13
C TYR A 290 8.34 4.39 28.28
N GLY A 291 7.90 4.86 29.45
CA GLY A 291 7.54 3.97 30.56
C GLY A 291 6.43 2.98 30.23
N ARG A 292 5.40 3.42 29.49
CA ARG A 292 4.34 2.52 28.99
C ARG A 292 4.87 1.49 27.99
N LEU A 293 5.76 1.90 27.10
CA LEU A 293 6.41 0.99 26.15
C LEU A 293 7.21 -0.10 26.90
N LEU A 294 7.94 0.25 27.94
CA LEU A 294 8.68 -0.70 28.77
C LEU A 294 7.74 -1.71 29.47
N ILE A 295 6.57 -1.30 29.93
CA ILE A 295 5.56 -2.23 30.47
C ILE A 295 5.12 -3.24 29.39
N GLN A 296 4.79 -2.76 28.18
CA GLN A 296 4.41 -3.63 27.06
C GLN A 296 5.51 -4.63 26.67
N GLN A 297 6.78 -4.22 26.83
CA GLN A 297 7.96 -5.07 26.64
C GLN A 297 8.27 -6.02 27.81
N LYS A 298 7.40 -6.07 28.83
CA LYS A 298 7.58 -6.88 30.04
C LYS A 298 8.84 -6.49 30.85
N LYS A 299 9.16 -5.19 30.88
CA LYS A 299 10.24 -4.58 31.65
C LYS A 299 9.67 -3.66 32.75
N PRO A 300 8.90 -4.18 33.72
CA PRO A 300 8.16 -3.36 34.68
C PRO A 300 9.07 -2.60 35.65
N LYS A 301 10.25 -3.13 36.00
CA LYS A 301 11.21 -2.46 36.91
C LYS A 301 11.77 -1.22 36.25
N GLU A 302 12.24 -1.33 35.05
CA GLU A 302 12.77 -0.21 34.24
C GLU A 302 11.67 0.84 33.99
N ALA A 303 10.46 0.42 33.70
CA ALA A 303 9.30 1.31 33.53
C ALA A 303 9.05 2.15 34.79
N LEU A 304 9.10 1.53 35.98
CA LEU A 304 8.90 2.23 37.23
C LEU A 304 9.98 3.29 37.47
N GLU A 305 11.25 3.00 37.16
CA GLU A 305 12.34 4.00 37.28
C GLU A 305 12.11 5.20 36.36
N ILE A 306 11.68 4.97 35.10
CA ILE A 306 11.34 6.07 34.18
C ILE A 306 10.16 6.90 34.70
N PHE A 307 9.13 6.27 35.26
CA PHE A 307 8.00 7.00 35.85
C PHE A 307 8.42 7.80 37.12
N LYS A 308 9.35 7.28 37.92
CA LYS A 308 9.93 8.02 39.05
C LYS A 308 10.73 9.24 38.58
N ILE A 309 11.56 9.08 37.54
CA ILE A 309 12.28 10.20 36.93
C ILE A 309 11.28 11.26 36.44
N ASN A 310 10.22 10.83 35.74
CA ASN A 310 9.18 11.74 35.26
C ASN A 310 8.48 12.49 36.41
N PHE A 311 8.11 11.80 37.47
CA PHE A 311 7.47 12.41 38.64
C PHE A 311 8.40 13.40 39.35
N ASN A 312 9.70 13.09 39.46
CA ASN A 312 10.67 13.99 40.07
C ASN A 312 10.89 15.28 39.25
N LYS A 313 10.87 15.19 37.91
CA LYS A 313 10.94 16.35 37.00
C LYS A 313 9.63 17.15 36.96
N ASN A 314 8.50 16.49 37.08
CA ASN A 314 7.16 17.06 36.90
C ASN A 314 6.23 16.59 38.05
N PRO A 315 6.43 17.03 39.27
CA PRO A 315 5.68 16.54 40.42
C PRO A 315 4.19 16.93 40.34
N ASN A 316 3.34 16.09 40.91
CA ASN A 316 1.91 16.34 41.09
C ASN A 316 1.14 16.67 39.82
N GLN A 317 1.60 16.17 38.67
CA GLN A 317 0.84 16.21 37.41
C GLN A 317 0.01 14.94 37.26
N PHE A 318 -1.17 15.05 36.66
CA PHE A 318 -2.01 13.88 36.33
C PHE A 318 -1.22 12.78 35.62
N THR A 319 -0.49 13.14 34.54
CA THR A 319 0.31 12.23 33.74
C THR A 319 1.35 11.48 34.55
N THR A 320 2.07 12.17 35.46
CA THR A 320 3.15 11.55 36.22
C THR A 320 2.63 10.68 37.36
N LEU A 321 1.54 11.06 38.01
CA LEU A 321 0.85 10.23 39.00
C LEU A 321 0.30 8.95 38.35
N MET A 322 -0.32 9.05 37.15
CA MET A 322 -0.77 7.90 36.40
C MET A 322 0.40 7.03 35.93
N GLY A 323 1.55 7.62 35.61
CA GLY A 323 2.77 6.87 35.31
C GLY A 323 3.20 6.01 36.50
N LEU A 324 3.31 6.62 37.73
CA LEU A 324 3.62 5.88 38.95
C LEU A 324 2.57 4.79 39.24
N THR A 325 1.29 5.11 39.09
CA THR A 325 0.20 4.14 39.27
C THR A 325 0.43 2.89 38.40
N ARG A 326 0.72 3.08 37.10
CA ARG A 326 1.00 1.99 36.16
C ARG A 326 2.29 1.25 36.50
N GLY A 327 3.36 1.98 36.80
CA GLY A 327 4.67 1.41 37.11
C GLY A 327 4.64 0.52 38.37
N TYR A 328 4.00 0.97 39.44
CA TYR A 328 3.82 0.19 40.67
C TYR A 328 2.87 -1.01 40.43
N SER A 329 1.78 -0.81 39.69
CA SER A 329 0.86 -1.90 39.34
C SER A 329 1.54 -3.03 38.56
N ALA A 330 2.33 -2.67 37.54
CA ALA A 330 3.09 -3.64 36.73
C ALA A 330 4.14 -4.43 37.54
N ASN A 331 4.58 -3.87 38.69
CA ASN A 331 5.48 -4.53 39.65
C ASN A 331 4.74 -5.24 40.79
N ALA A 332 3.42 -5.40 40.70
CA ALA A 332 2.54 -5.98 41.74
C ALA A 332 2.55 -5.25 43.07
N ASP A 333 3.08 -4.00 43.15
CA ASP A 333 2.98 -3.14 44.31
C ASP A 333 1.67 -2.35 44.31
N TYR A 334 0.58 -3.05 44.51
CA TYR A 334 -0.77 -2.50 44.42
C TYR A 334 -1.05 -1.46 45.50
N LYS A 335 -0.35 -1.51 46.64
CA LYS A 335 -0.44 -0.51 47.72
C LYS A 335 0.04 0.86 47.25
N ASN A 336 1.21 0.94 46.64
CA ASN A 336 1.73 2.19 46.12
C ASN A 336 0.97 2.62 44.85
N ALA A 337 0.59 1.69 43.98
CA ALA A 337 -0.26 1.99 42.83
C ALA A 337 -1.58 2.67 43.25
N LEU A 338 -2.27 2.14 44.27
CA LEU A 338 -3.51 2.69 44.82
C LEU A 338 -3.29 4.09 45.42
N LYS A 339 -2.17 4.30 46.13
CA LYS A 339 -1.81 5.61 46.65
C LYS A 339 -1.74 6.68 45.55
N TYR A 340 -1.04 6.39 44.46
CA TYR A 340 -0.87 7.35 43.36
C TYR A 340 -2.12 7.49 42.50
N ALA A 341 -2.92 6.45 42.34
CA ALA A 341 -4.23 6.52 41.67
C ALA A 341 -5.18 7.48 42.40
N ASN A 342 -5.23 7.41 43.74
CA ASN A 342 -6.05 8.32 44.56
C ASN A 342 -5.58 9.78 44.48
N GLN A 343 -4.27 10.01 44.34
CA GLN A 343 -3.74 11.34 44.10
C GLN A 343 -4.02 11.88 42.70
N ALA A 344 -4.08 10.99 41.67
CA ALA A 344 -4.38 11.38 40.31
C ALA A 344 -5.87 11.70 40.10
N LEU A 345 -6.79 11.07 40.87
CA LEU A 345 -8.22 11.18 40.71
C LEU A 345 -8.77 12.62 40.68
N PRO A 346 -8.41 13.50 41.66
CA PRO A 346 -8.86 14.91 41.64
C PRO A 346 -8.26 15.73 40.50
N LEU A 347 -7.20 15.25 39.85
CA LEU A 347 -6.48 15.94 38.77
C LEU A 347 -6.89 15.42 37.39
N ALA A 348 -7.89 14.56 37.32
CA ALA A 348 -8.36 13.99 36.05
C ALA A 348 -8.86 15.11 35.09
N PRO A 349 -8.31 15.23 33.87
CA PRO A 349 -8.63 16.36 32.98
C PRO A 349 -10.03 16.31 32.38
N ASN A 350 -10.69 15.17 32.43
CA ASN A 350 -12.06 14.99 31.93
C ASN A 350 -12.71 13.74 32.57
N GLU A 351 -14.00 13.57 32.34
CA GLU A 351 -14.77 12.47 32.92
C GLU A 351 -14.27 11.09 32.47
N LEU A 352 -13.84 10.95 31.23
CA LEU A 352 -13.29 9.68 30.73
C LEU A 352 -12.06 9.22 31.53
N ASN A 353 -11.12 10.14 31.78
CA ASN A 353 -9.95 9.87 32.62
C ASN A 353 -10.34 9.55 34.06
N LYS A 354 -11.33 10.26 34.61
CA LYS A 354 -11.85 10.01 35.95
C LYS A 354 -12.45 8.60 36.09
N GLN A 355 -13.28 8.18 35.13
CA GLN A 355 -13.85 6.83 35.09
C GLN A 355 -12.77 5.76 34.95
N PHE A 356 -11.76 6.00 34.12
CA PHE A 356 -10.62 5.10 34.02
C PHE A 356 -9.91 4.90 35.36
N ILE A 357 -9.65 5.99 36.10
CA ILE A 357 -9.00 5.88 37.43
C ILE A 357 -9.89 5.14 38.42
N LEU A 358 -11.20 5.42 38.46
CA LEU A 358 -12.11 4.72 39.37
C LEU A 358 -12.08 3.22 39.11
N GLY A 359 -12.14 2.78 37.85
CA GLY A 359 -11.99 1.38 37.49
C GLY A 359 -10.59 0.81 37.83
N ALA A 360 -9.53 1.61 37.67
CA ALA A 360 -8.18 1.20 38.09
C ALA A 360 -8.08 1.02 39.61
N VAL A 361 -8.66 1.93 40.40
CA VAL A 361 -8.70 1.85 41.88
C VAL A 361 -9.42 0.56 42.33
N GLU A 362 -10.52 0.18 41.69
CA GLU A 362 -11.23 -1.06 41.97
C GLU A 362 -10.38 -2.30 41.70
N LYS A 363 -9.74 -2.37 40.51
CA LYS A 363 -8.81 -3.45 40.16
C LYS A 363 -7.66 -3.56 41.17
N LEU A 364 -7.03 -2.43 41.51
CA LEU A 364 -5.90 -2.39 42.44
C LEU A 364 -6.29 -2.85 43.87
N LYS A 365 -7.50 -2.51 44.34
CA LYS A 365 -8.05 -3.02 45.63
C LYS A 365 -8.20 -4.53 45.62
N ASN A 366 -8.51 -5.12 44.47
CA ASN A 366 -8.65 -6.55 44.27
C ASN A 366 -7.34 -7.27 43.93
N GLY A 367 -6.18 -6.58 44.03
CA GLY A 367 -4.88 -7.16 43.73
C GLY A 367 -4.66 -7.47 42.25
N GLN A 368 -5.28 -6.69 41.35
CA GLN A 368 -5.19 -6.88 39.89
C GLN A 368 -4.38 -5.77 39.23
N ASP A 369 -3.58 -6.15 38.23
CA ASP A 369 -2.84 -5.20 37.39
C ASP A 369 -3.80 -4.38 36.50
N ILE A 370 -3.45 -3.11 36.26
CA ILE A 370 -4.25 -2.18 35.45
C ILE A 370 -3.70 -1.97 34.04
N ASN A 371 -2.58 -2.61 33.66
CA ASN A 371 -1.90 -2.41 32.40
C ASN A 371 -2.39 -3.32 31.28
#